data_ada9a77a93b526f21b77c4ee34ea0898
#
_entry.id   ada9a77a93b526f21b77c4ee34ea0898
#
_cell.length_a   1.000
_cell.length_b   1.000
_cell.length_c   1.000
_cell.angle_alpha   90.00
_cell.angle_beta   90.00
_cell.angle_gamma   90.00
#
_symmetry.space_group_name_H-M   'P 1'
#
loop_
_entity.id
_entity.type
_entity.pdbx_description
1 polymer ?
#
loop_
_entity_poly.entity_id
_entity_poly.type
_entity_poly.pdbx_seq_one_letter_code
_entity_poly.pdbx_strand_id
1 'polypeptide(L)'
;MDYLTLNLEGLRHTCPALAAAVKDSPGGVLTLKESREGSVSAMCEGQWIHSAYDPRKEAKTWAEAQLRDWQAGEIAVVLGVGLLYHVEALAAVKPAGSRLAVVIPDVSILKDTARARPMGAWINTVEWIWGTAQEMAEQLASGSVPLRVFTYAPASRLHAEVHRELEEWLRRSAAKQQGGQLHVAVIGPIYGGSLPIARYAVTALEALGHRVSWIDHSLHRASYEAFGAYRDARHRQAMQGRFAEVLSLSTITHLSEDPPDLVLAIAQAPLTLAVLEHLRKKKFLTAMWFVENYRHLTYWQQLAAGYDYWFVIQQAECQKALKRAGARDVGYLPMAADPAVHRPLILTDAERVEYGADLSFVGAGYPNRRALLPRWLSKDWSFKLWGNEWEGAADLAPVLQRSGARIDTEACMKVFNASAINLNLHSCGGDALDPQADFVNPRTFELAACGAFQLTDERALLPDLFTDEEVVRFRHTEDVPALIRLWLDDPSGRRIIAEAARQRVLRQHTYGHRMKELLAAIGLRQPDRVGAILRGDRNAGALAARAESAPEFSAMLRRFPSGQRVELKDVAEDIRAHGVGRALEREELLILLLDSYRAETRDLV
;
A
#
# COMPACT_ATOMS: atom_id res chain seq x y z
N MET A 1 24.39 19.97 41.42
CA MET A 1 23.26 19.43 40.63
C MET A 1 23.86 18.46 39.60
N ASP A 2 23.37 17.24 39.52
CA ASP A 2 23.89 16.31 38.51
C ASP A 2 23.40 16.68 37.09
N TYR A 3 24.10 16.21 36.06
CA TYR A 3 23.76 16.56 34.68
C TYR A 3 22.37 16.08 34.30
N LEU A 4 21.91 14.94 34.82
CA LEU A 4 20.59 14.42 34.54
C LEU A 4 19.50 15.39 35.00
N THR A 5 19.58 15.87 36.25
CA THR A 5 18.60 16.81 36.80
C THR A 5 18.56 18.12 36.00
N LEU A 6 19.73 18.67 35.67
CA LEU A 6 19.85 19.91 34.88
C LEU A 6 19.22 19.75 33.48
N ASN A 7 19.52 18.66 32.79
CA ASN A 7 19.04 18.40 31.43
C ASN A 7 17.55 18.10 31.41
N LEU A 8 17.01 17.38 32.41
CA LEU A 8 15.58 17.14 32.55
C LEU A 8 14.79 18.43 32.80
N GLU A 9 15.33 19.37 33.56
CA GLU A 9 14.74 20.71 33.75
C GLU A 9 14.65 21.44 32.40
N GLY A 10 15.73 21.44 31.62
CA GLY A 10 15.75 22.01 30.27
C GLY A 10 14.70 21.36 29.35
N LEU A 11 14.64 20.03 29.30
CA LEU A 11 13.66 19.30 28.47
C LEU A 11 12.20 19.55 28.88
N ARG A 12 11.92 19.76 30.17
CA ARG A 12 10.56 20.07 30.65
C ARG A 12 9.98 21.35 30.08
N HIS A 13 10.82 22.32 29.73
CA HIS A 13 10.35 23.57 29.14
C HIS A 13 9.88 23.40 27.69
N THR A 14 10.44 22.48 26.92
CA THR A 14 10.15 22.28 25.50
C THR A 14 9.31 21.04 25.24
N CYS A 15 9.53 19.96 25.97
CA CYS A 15 8.81 18.69 25.79
C CYS A 15 8.61 17.97 27.13
N PRO A 16 7.61 18.37 27.96
CA PRO A 16 7.36 17.79 29.29
C PRO A 16 7.15 16.28 29.26
N ALA A 17 6.46 15.76 28.24
CA ALA A 17 6.18 14.34 28.08
C ALA A 17 7.46 13.53 27.80
N LEU A 18 8.37 14.03 26.96
CA LEU A 18 9.68 13.42 26.73
C LEU A 18 10.53 13.43 28.00
N ALA A 19 10.54 14.55 28.73
CA ALA A 19 11.29 14.64 29.99
C ALA A 19 10.82 13.59 31.02
N ALA A 20 9.49 13.34 31.10
CA ALA A 20 8.95 12.29 31.95
C ALA A 20 9.35 10.90 31.46
N ALA A 21 9.25 10.61 30.17
CA ALA A 21 9.65 9.34 29.59
C ALA A 21 11.15 9.06 29.80
N VAL A 22 12.01 10.05 29.62
CA VAL A 22 13.46 9.94 29.87
C VAL A 22 13.73 9.67 31.35
N LYS A 23 13.03 10.35 32.27
CA LYS A 23 13.18 10.12 33.73
C LYS A 23 12.85 8.66 34.07
N ASP A 24 11.78 8.11 33.55
CA ASP A 24 11.25 6.79 33.87
C ASP A 24 11.96 5.65 33.12
N SER A 25 12.68 5.94 32.02
CA SER A 25 13.40 4.92 31.25
C SER A 25 14.55 4.28 32.06
N PRO A 26 14.96 3.04 31.76
CA PRO A 26 16.03 2.37 32.46
C PRO A 26 17.40 3.04 32.22
N GLY A 27 17.70 3.50 30.99
CA GLY A 27 19.03 3.88 30.56
C GLY A 27 19.97 2.66 30.45
N GLY A 28 21.28 2.91 30.34
CA GLY A 28 22.29 1.84 30.34
C GLY A 28 22.55 1.21 28.97
N VAL A 29 22.11 1.87 27.91
CA VAL A 29 22.34 1.44 26.52
C VAL A 29 23.76 1.79 26.05
N LEU A 30 24.26 2.96 26.47
CA LEU A 30 25.57 3.44 26.06
C LEU A 30 26.64 3.12 27.13
N THR A 31 27.77 2.56 26.69
CA THR A 31 28.98 2.45 27.49
C THR A 31 29.80 3.70 27.31
N LEU A 32 29.87 4.53 28.38
CA LEU A 32 30.61 5.79 28.36
C LEU A 32 32.11 5.55 28.43
N LYS A 33 32.90 6.29 27.66
CA LYS A 33 34.36 6.27 27.61
C LYS A 33 34.88 7.70 27.54
N GLU A 34 36.06 7.95 28.10
CA GLU A 34 36.75 9.21 27.90
C GLU A 34 37.51 9.18 26.57
N SER A 35 37.37 10.24 25.78
CA SER A 35 38.13 10.43 24.56
C SER A 35 39.56 10.92 24.86
N ARG A 36 40.44 10.88 23.87
CA ARG A 36 41.82 11.39 24.07
C ARG A 36 41.90 12.88 24.39
N GLU A 37 40.91 13.66 23.97
CA GLU A 37 40.77 15.10 24.26
C GLU A 37 40.06 15.36 25.60
N GLY A 38 39.80 14.34 26.43
CA GLY A 38 39.16 14.48 27.73
C GLY A 38 37.62 14.70 27.68
N SER A 39 36.99 14.65 26.53
CA SER A 39 35.54 14.69 26.42
C SER A 39 34.93 13.30 26.59
N VAL A 40 33.66 13.24 27.04
CA VAL A 40 32.94 11.96 27.10
C VAL A 40 32.61 11.48 25.68
N SER A 41 32.98 10.25 25.37
CA SER A 41 32.55 9.54 24.17
C SER A 41 31.74 8.29 24.57
N ALA A 42 31.16 7.59 23.60
CA ALA A 42 30.29 6.44 23.87
C ALA A 42 30.54 5.29 22.89
N MET A 43 30.33 4.09 23.41
CA MET A 43 30.25 2.85 22.65
C MET A 43 28.89 2.18 22.88
N CYS A 44 28.41 1.45 21.87
CA CYS A 44 27.32 0.52 22.01
C CYS A 44 27.67 -0.77 21.24
N GLU A 45 27.42 -1.93 21.87
CA GLU A 45 27.77 -3.25 21.30
C GLU A 45 29.21 -3.36 20.77
N GLY A 46 30.16 -2.78 21.49
CA GLY A 46 31.58 -2.81 21.14
C GLY A 46 32.02 -1.84 20.02
N GLN A 47 31.10 -1.03 19.48
CA GLN A 47 31.38 -0.07 18.42
C GLN A 47 31.28 1.38 18.93
N TRP A 48 32.19 2.23 18.46
CA TRP A 48 32.16 3.65 18.79
C TRP A 48 30.99 4.36 18.12
N ILE A 49 30.25 5.13 18.93
CA ILE A 49 29.14 5.99 18.46
C ILE A 49 29.66 7.40 18.16
N HIS A 50 30.68 7.84 18.86
CA HIS A 50 31.40 9.07 18.64
C HIS A 50 32.89 8.80 18.64
N SER A 51 33.68 9.73 18.09
CA SER A 51 35.13 9.62 18.00
C SER A 51 35.77 9.27 19.35
N ALA A 52 36.68 8.29 19.34
CA ALA A 52 37.54 7.97 20.46
C ALA A 52 38.62 9.03 20.71
N TYR A 53 38.84 9.96 19.77
CA TYR A 53 39.86 11.00 19.84
C TYR A 53 39.26 12.33 20.25
N ASP A 54 38.35 12.89 19.47
CA ASP A 54 37.70 14.18 19.67
C ASP A 54 36.27 14.17 19.11
N PRO A 55 35.24 13.88 19.93
CA PRO A 55 33.87 13.83 19.51
C PRO A 55 33.28 15.20 19.14
N ARG A 56 33.84 16.30 19.69
CA ARG A 56 33.36 17.65 19.36
C ARG A 56 33.84 18.09 18.01
N LYS A 57 35.08 17.82 17.63
CA LYS A 57 35.65 18.11 16.31
C LYS A 57 34.95 17.29 15.22
N GLU A 58 34.73 15.99 15.47
CA GLU A 58 33.97 15.13 14.59
C GLU A 58 32.57 15.71 14.31
N ALA A 59 31.84 16.07 15.36
CA ALA A 59 30.50 16.64 15.27
C ALA A 59 30.48 17.96 14.50
N LYS A 60 31.45 18.84 14.72
CA LYS A 60 31.57 20.10 13.99
C LYS A 60 31.83 19.87 12.50
N THR A 61 32.77 18.99 12.16
CA THR A 61 33.07 18.65 10.77
C THR A 61 31.83 18.05 10.05
N TRP A 62 31.10 17.19 10.75
CA TRP A 62 29.86 16.61 10.22
C TRP A 62 28.79 17.69 10.00
N ALA A 63 28.58 18.58 10.98
CA ALA A 63 27.59 19.66 10.87
C ALA A 63 27.90 20.64 9.72
N GLU A 64 29.17 21.01 9.54
CA GLU A 64 29.63 21.87 8.44
C GLU A 64 29.39 21.20 7.06
N ALA A 65 29.50 19.88 6.97
CA ALA A 65 29.19 19.16 5.74
C ALA A 65 27.68 19.19 5.42
N GLN A 66 26.79 19.09 6.42
CA GLN A 66 25.35 19.14 6.22
C GLN A 66 24.85 20.54 5.81
N LEU A 67 25.50 21.61 6.28
CA LEU A 67 25.13 22.99 5.93
C LEU A 67 25.12 23.27 4.43
N ARG A 68 25.93 22.60 3.64
CA ARG A 68 25.99 22.80 2.17
C ARG A 68 24.66 22.50 1.49
N ASP A 69 23.89 21.58 2.07
CA ASP A 69 22.65 21.07 1.51
C ASP A 69 21.41 21.58 2.27
N TRP A 70 21.57 22.34 3.36
CA TRP A 70 20.48 22.85 4.19
C TRP A 70 20.09 24.28 3.80
N GLN A 71 18.89 24.45 3.27
CA GLN A 71 18.39 25.76 2.84
C GLN A 71 17.56 26.44 3.94
N ALA A 72 17.51 27.78 3.89
CA ALA A 72 16.67 28.57 4.79
C ALA A 72 15.19 28.20 4.61
N GLY A 73 14.47 28.05 5.73
CA GLY A 73 13.05 27.67 5.74
C GLY A 73 12.78 26.16 5.72
N GLU A 74 13.78 25.30 5.50
CA GLU A 74 13.62 23.83 5.61
C GLU A 74 13.67 23.35 7.06
N ILE A 75 13.04 22.19 7.32
CA ILE A 75 13.21 21.45 8.57
C ILE A 75 14.29 20.39 8.38
N ALA A 76 15.41 20.50 9.11
CA ALA A 76 16.39 19.44 9.18
C ALA A 76 15.93 18.36 10.18
N VAL A 77 15.82 17.13 9.74
CA VAL A 77 15.47 15.96 10.55
C VAL A 77 16.74 15.14 10.79
N VAL A 78 17.18 15.06 12.02
CA VAL A 78 18.41 14.33 12.39
C VAL A 78 18.07 12.92 12.85
N LEU A 79 18.63 11.93 12.16
CA LEU A 79 18.58 10.51 12.51
C LEU A 79 19.90 10.05 13.11
N GLY A 80 19.80 9.33 14.22
CA GLY A 80 20.95 8.84 14.98
C GLY A 80 21.28 9.70 16.19
N VAL A 81 20.90 9.24 17.36
CA VAL A 81 21.05 9.98 18.63
C VAL A 81 22.49 9.84 19.14
N GLY A 82 22.87 9.07 20.02
CA GLY A 82 24.17 9.05 20.72
C GLY A 82 24.26 10.19 21.72
N LEU A 83 25.47 10.76 21.94
CA LEU A 83 25.68 11.84 22.89
C LEU A 83 25.32 13.25 22.38
N LEU A 84 24.67 13.35 21.24
CA LEU A 84 24.09 14.58 20.63
C LEU A 84 25.10 15.71 20.34
N TYR A 85 26.40 15.45 20.26
CA TYR A 85 27.40 16.46 19.88
C TYR A 85 27.14 17.04 18.48
N HIS A 86 26.71 16.20 17.53
CA HIS A 86 26.39 16.59 16.18
C HIS A 86 25.12 17.43 16.10
N VAL A 87 24.12 17.20 16.96
CA VAL A 87 22.91 18.01 17.06
C VAL A 87 23.25 19.39 17.66
N GLU A 88 24.06 19.43 18.73
CA GLU A 88 24.56 20.69 19.30
C GLU A 88 25.32 21.53 18.26
N ALA A 89 26.19 20.88 17.47
CA ALA A 89 26.93 21.54 16.41
C ALA A 89 26.02 22.10 15.30
N LEU A 90 24.99 21.33 14.88
CA LEU A 90 23.98 21.80 13.90
C LEU A 90 23.15 22.96 14.47
N ALA A 91 22.72 22.87 15.72
CA ALA A 91 21.92 23.93 16.35
C ALA A 91 22.67 25.27 16.40
N ALA A 92 24.00 25.22 16.54
CA ALA A 92 24.88 26.40 16.58
C ALA A 92 25.03 27.08 15.20
N VAL A 93 24.83 26.35 14.09
CA VAL A 93 25.12 26.84 12.72
C VAL A 93 23.91 26.84 11.81
N LYS A 94 22.73 26.50 12.29
CA LYS A 94 21.51 26.38 11.48
C LYS A 94 21.19 27.68 10.74
N PRO A 95 20.72 27.60 9.48
CA PRO A 95 20.28 28.77 8.70
C PRO A 95 19.13 29.51 9.39
N ALA A 96 19.08 30.84 9.24
CA ALA A 96 18.01 31.66 9.80
C ALA A 96 16.64 31.22 9.29
N GLY A 97 15.64 31.11 10.18
CA GLY A 97 14.29 30.67 9.85
C GLY A 97 14.13 29.15 9.65
N SER A 98 15.22 28.36 9.71
CA SER A 98 15.16 26.91 9.63
C SER A 98 14.83 26.27 10.99
N ARG A 99 14.18 25.11 10.94
CA ARG A 99 13.84 24.29 12.11
C ARG A 99 14.76 23.06 12.17
N LEU A 100 15.06 22.59 13.37
CA LEU A 100 15.89 21.40 13.61
C LEU A 100 15.09 20.41 14.46
N ALA A 101 14.73 19.29 13.87
CA ALA A 101 14.02 18.19 14.51
C ALA A 101 14.97 17.03 14.80
N VAL A 102 14.91 16.48 16.01
CA VAL A 102 15.75 15.38 16.47
C VAL A 102 14.89 14.16 16.76
N VAL A 103 15.14 13.09 16.03
CA VAL A 103 14.40 11.84 16.16
C VAL A 103 15.00 10.98 17.28
N ILE A 104 14.18 10.61 18.26
CA ILE A 104 14.54 9.80 19.42
C ILE A 104 13.80 8.46 19.35
N PRO A 105 14.37 7.43 18.75
CA PRO A 105 13.75 6.09 18.68
C PRO A 105 13.72 5.38 20.04
N ASP A 106 14.73 5.66 20.90
CA ASP A 106 14.85 5.09 22.23
C ASP A 106 15.24 6.16 23.26
N VAL A 107 14.31 6.43 24.16
CA VAL A 107 14.51 7.41 25.24
C VAL A 107 15.59 7.00 26.25
N SER A 108 15.97 5.71 26.31
CA SER A 108 17.04 5.23 27.20
C SER A 108 18.39 5.77 26.78
N ILE A 109 18.66 5.93 25.48
CA ILE A 109 19.87 6.58 24.95
C ILE A 109 19.91 8.06 25.37
N LEU A 110 18.78 8.75 25.29
CA LEU A 110 18.70 10.16 25.71
C LEU A 110 18.94 10.31 27.21
N LYS A 111 18.53 9.34 28.05
CA LYS A 111 18.82 9.30 29.46
C LYS A 111 20.33 9.15 29.73
N ASP A 112 20.98 8.24 29.00
CA ASP A 112 22.43 8.06 29.11
C ASP A 112 23.18 9.33 28.71
N THR A 113 22.76 9.99 27.65
CA THR A 113 23.29 11.29 27.22
C THR A 113 23.10 12.36 28.29
N ALA A 114 21.90 12.45 28.87
CA ALA A 114 21.56 13.43 29.88
C ALA A 114 22.38 13.24 31.20
N ARG A 115 22.80 12.00 31.47
CA ARG A 115 23.73 11.68 32.58
C ARG A 115 25.17 11.98 32.25
N ALA A 116 25.58 11.78 31.01
CA ALA A 116 26.97 11.83 30.57
C ALA A 116 27.52 13.24 30.46
N ARG A 117 26.71 14.22 30.07
CA ARG A 117 27.16 15.58 29.76
C ARG A 117 26.07 16.64 29.94
N PRO A 118 26.44 17.93 30.17
CA PRO A 118 25.48 19.03 30.11
C PRO A 118 25.10 19.29 28.67
N MET A 119 23.79 19.42 28.38
CA MET A 119 23.28 19.67 27.02
C MET A 119 23.12 21.18 26.73
N GLY A 120 23.08 22.04 27.77
CA GLY A 120 23.03 23.50 27.60
C GLY A 120 21.72 24.03 27.04
N ALA A 121 21.71 25.32 26.66
CA ALA A 121 20.49 26.00 26.23
C ALA A 121 20.00 25.60 24.81
N TRP A 122 20.84 24.96 24.00
CA TRP A 122 20.48 24.58 22.63
C TRP A 122 19.32 23.57 22.59
N ILE A 123 19.12 22.77 23.65
CA ILE A 123 18.00 21.82 23.73
C ILE A 123 16.63 22.48 23.63
N ASN A 124 16.55 23.78 23.91
CA ASN A 124 15.32 24.55 23.77
C ASN A 124 15.10 25.11 22.33
N THR A 125 16.07 24.90 21.44
CA THR A 125 16.05 25.41 20.06
C THR A 125 15.77 24.32 19.03
N VAL A 126 15.55 23.09 19.49
CA VAL A 126 15.26 21.93 18.66
C VAL A 126 13.89 21.37 18.98
N GLU A 127 13.33 20.67 18.01
CA GLU A 127 12.08 19.94 18.14
C GLU A 127 12.39 18.47 18.43
N TRP A 128 11.80 17.95 19.48
CA TRP A 128 12.01 16.57 19.89
C TRP A 128 10.91 15.69 19.32
N ILE A 129 11.28 14.75 18.44
CA ILE A 129 10.38 13.83 17.76
C ILE A 129 10.62 12.44 18.34
N TRP A 130 9.61 11.84 18.95
CA TRP A 130 9.74 10.56 19.64
C TRP A 130 8.44 9.77 19.62
N GLY A 131 8.51 8.44 19.82
CA GLY A 131 7.40 7.52 19.75
C GLY A 131 7.65 6.39 18.75
N THR A 132 6.58 5.79 18.24
CA THR A 132 6.65 4.83 17.13
C THR A 132 7.02 5.53 15.82
N ALA A 133 7.51 4.79 14.83
CA ALA A 133 7.85 5.35 13.52
C ALA A 133 6.68 6.11 12.88
N GLN A 134 5.45 5.62 13.06
CA GLN A 134 4.25 6.28 12.59
C GLN A 134 3.98 7.61 13.32
N GLU A 135 3.99 7.60 14.64
CA GLU A 135 3.78 8.82 15.46
C GLU A 135 4.84 9.89 15.18
N MET A 136 6.10 9.48 15.02
CA MET A 136 7.20 10.37 14.64
C MET A 136 6.98 10.96 13.24
N ALA A 137 6.52 10.16 12.28
CA ALA A 137 6.20 10.65 10.94
C ALA A 137 5.03 11.63 10.94
N GLU A 138 3.99 11.39 11.73
CA GLU A 138 2.84 12.29 11.87
C GLU A 138 3.24 13.63 12.51
N GLN A 139 4.11 13.61 13.53
CA GLN A 139 4.68 14.84 14.13
C GLN A 139 5.45 15.67 13.11
N LEU A 140 6.27 15.03 12.25
CA LEU A 140 7.04 15.67 11.20
C LEU A 140 6.19 16.14 10.02
N ALA A 141 5.14 15.40 9.68
CA ALA A 141 4.27 15.69 8.54
C ALA A 141 3.22 16.79 8.80
N SER A 142 3.10 17.30 10.03
CA SER A 142 2.11 18.31 10.43
C SER A 142 2.30 19.71 9.80
N GLY A 143 3.29 19.90 8.90
CA GLY A 143 3.57 21.17 8.24
C GLY A 143 3.82 21.03 6.74
N SER A 144 3.56 22.08 5.99
CA SER A 144 3.86 22.20 4.54
C SER A 144 5.33 22.55 4.24
N VAL A 145 6.21 22.49 5.25
CA VAL A 145 7.61 22.88 5.12
C VAL A 145 8.44 21.68 4.61
N PRO A 146 9.33 21.88 3.62
CA PRO A 146 10.18 20.80 3.12
C PRO A 146 11.05 20.19 4.21
N LEU A 147 11.12 18.85 4.26
CA LEU A 147 11.95 18.10 5.19
C LEU A 147 13.26 17.71 4.53
N ARG A 148 14.37 17.89 5.25
CA ARG A 148 15.69 17.40 4.86
C ARG A 148 16.25 16.46 5.92
N VAL A 149 16.50 15.22 5.55
CA VAL A 149 16.98 14.19 6.47
C VAL A 149 18.51 14.19 6.49
N PHE A 150 19.09 14.33 7.70
CA PHE A 150 20.51 14.20 7.98
C PHE A 150 20.76 12.98 8.85
N THR A 151 21.50 12.02 8.34
CA THR A 151 21.79 10.77 9.05
C THR A 151 23.20 10.82 9.64
N TYR A 152 23.29 10.72 10.98
CA TYR A 152 24.57 10.53 11.66
C TYR A 152 24.86 9.03 11.73
N ALA A 153 25.59 8.53 10.72
CA ALA A 153 25.77 7.11 10.47
C ALA A 153 26.30 6.29 11.68
N PRO A 154 27.25 6.77 12.53
CA PRO A 154 27.71 6.00 13.66
C PRO A 154 26.62 5.63 14.66
N ALA A 155 25.64 6.52 14.89
CA ALA A 155 24.56 6.30 15.84
C ALA A 155 23.26 5.77 15.18
N SER A 156 23.00 6.11 13.91
CA SER A 156 21.76 5.71 13.23
C SER A 156 21.60 4.20 13.07
N ARG A 157 22.71 3.46 12.99
CA ARG A 157 22.72 1.99 12.89
C ARG A 157 22.13 1.30 14.12
N LEU A 158 22.11 1.93 15.30
CA LEU A 158 21.54 1.36 16.53
C LEU A 158 20.03 1.13 16.38
N HIS A 159 19.38 1.95 15.56
CA HIS A 159 17.93 1.90 15.31
C HIS A 159 17.63 1.93 13.81
N ALA A 160 18.45 1.25 13.01
CA ALA A 160 18.38 1.28 11.56
C ALA A 160 16.99 0.86 11.02
N GLU A 161 16.32 -0.06 11.69
CA GLU A 161 14.97 -0.51 11.30
C GLU A 161 13.93 0.59 11.55
N VAL A 162 13.91 1.20 12.73
CA VAL A 162 13.00 2.30 13.06
C VAL A 162 13.25 3.51 12.15
N HIS A 163 14.51 3.84 11.88
CA HIS A 163 14.86 4.93 10.94
C HIS A 163 14.39 4.63 9.53
N ARG A 164 14.54 3.39 9.05
CA ARG A 164 14.04 2.97 7.75
C ARG A 164 12.51 3.06 7.67
N GLU A 165 11.80 2.60 8.70
CA GLU A 165 10.34 2.72 8.80
C GLU A 165 9.90 4.19 8.79
N LEU A 166 10.56 5.04 9.58
CA LEU A 166 10.29 6.48 9.62
C LEU A 166 10.52 7.13 8.25
N GLU A 167 11.66 6.87 7.60
CA GLU A 167 11.92 7.37 6.25
C GLU A 167 10.89 6.88 5.23
N GLU A 168 10.41 5.67 5.37
CA GLU A 168 9.36 5.14 4.52
C GLU A 168 8.02 5.84 4.77
N TRP A 169 7.66 6.09 6.03
CA TRP A 169 6.50 6.89 6.41
C TRP A 169 6.61 8.33 5.91
N LEU A 170 7.77 8.97 6.05
CA LEU A 170 8.02 10.32 5.56
C LEU A 170 7.94 10.37 4.02
N ARG A 171 8.49 9.40 3.31
CA ARG A 171 8.36 9.28 1.85
C ARG A 171 6.91 9.11 1.42
N ARG A 172 6.13 8.31 2.17
CA ARG A 172 4.68 8.14 1.93
C ARG A 172 3.91 9.43 2.20
N SER A 173 4.23 10.12 3.27
CA SER A 173 3.59 11.41 3.63
C SER A 173 4.00 12.53 2.66
N ALA A 174 5.25 12.60 2.25
CA ALA A 174 5.72 13.54 1.22
C ALA A 174 5.11 13.23 -0.16
N ALA A 175 4.93 11.97 -0.51
CA ALA A 175 4.21 11.57 -1.72
C ALA A 175 2.72 11.96 -1.67
N LYS A 176 2.10 11.93 -0.48
CA LYS A 176 0.74 12.46 -0.27
C LYS A 176 0.67 14.00 -0.40
N GLN A 177 1.75 14.71 -0.03
CA GLN A 177 1.78 16.19 -0.06
C GLN A 177 2.34 16.76 -1.37
N GLN A 178 3.18 16.04 -2.10
CA GLN A 178 3.85 16.48 -3.34
C GLN A 178 3.39 15.73 -4.59
N GLY A 179 2.79 14.56 -4.44
CA GLY A 179 2.20 13.82 -5.55
C GLY A 179 0.90 14.48 -6.01
N GLY A 180 0.78 14.70 -7.30
CA GLY A 180 -0.49 15.19 -7.85
C GLY A 180 -1.58 14.14 -7.71
N GLN A 181 -2.79 14.60 -7.43
CA GLN A 181 -3.97 13.79 -7.33
C GLN A 181 -4.45 13.33 -8.71
N LEU A 182 -4.40 12.06 -9.00
CA LEU A 182 -5.07 11.46 -10.17
C LEU A 182 -6.56 11.28 -9.87
N HIS A 183 -7.38 11.43 -10.92
CA HIS A 183 -8.74 10.93 -10.93
C HIS A 183 -8.76 9.57 -11.63
N VAL A 184 -9.05 8.50 -10.90
CA VAL A 184 -9.09 7.12 -11.40
C VAL A 184 -10.52 6.59 -11.33
N ALA A 185 -11.10 6.21 -12.48
CA ALA A 185 -12.34 5.44 -12.48
C ALA A 185 -12.01 3.95 -12.37
N VAL A 186 -12.50 3.30 -11.33
CA VAL A 186 -12.36 1.85 -11.14
C VAL A 186 -13.66 1.17 -11.54
N ILE A 187 -13.59 0.19 -12.45
CA ILE A 187 -14.74 -0.56 -12.94
C ILE A 187 -14.67 -1.98 -12.39
N GLY A 188 -15.63 -2.33 -11.54
CA GLY A 188 -15.73 -3.64 -10.93
C GLY A 188 -16.58 -4.63 -11.72
N PRO A 189 -16.45 -5.94 -11.41
CA PRO A 189 -17.31 -6.98 -11.96
C PRO A 189 -18.72 -6.94 -11.35
N ILE A 190 -19.66 -7.61 -12.02
CA ILE A 190 -21.04 -7.77 -11.52
C ILE A 190 -21.04 -8.70 -10.27
N TYR A 191 -20.22 -9.74 -10.28
CA TYR A 191 -20.09 -10.73 -9.20
C TYR A 191 -18.74 -11.45 -9.31
N GLY A 192 -18.47 -12.36 -8.38
CA GLY A 192 -17.32 -13.26 -8.46
C GLY A 192 -16.19 -12.93 -7.49
N GLY A 193 -15.08 -13.65 -7.65
CA GLY A 193 -13.89 -13.54 -6.80
C GLY A 193 -13.13 -12.22 -6.96
N SER A 194 -13.25 -11.60 -8.13
CA SER A 194 -12.58 -10.33 -8.43
C SER A 194 -13.29 -9.10 -7.83
N LEU A 195 -14.53 -9.23 -7.34
CA LEU A 195 -15.27 -8.10 -6.75
C LEU A 195 -14.62 -7.55 -5.46
N PRO A 196 -14.22 -8.37 -4.48
CA PRO A 196 -13.46 -7.85 -3.32
C PRO A 196 -12.16 -7.16 -3.73
N ILE A 197 -11.46 -7.70 -4.73
CA ILE A 197 -10.21 -7.13 -5.26
C ILE A 197 -10.43 -5.72 -5.82
N ALA A 198 -11.52 -5.51 -6.55
CA ALA A 198 -11.89 -4.20 -7.06
C ALA A 198 -12.12 -3.19 -5.91
N ARG A 199 -12.81 -3.59 -4.84
CA ARG A 199 -13.02 -2.76 -3.65
C ARG A 199 -11.72 -2.42 -2.94
N TYR A 200 -10.81 -3.39 -2.80
CA TYR A 200 -9.50 -3.15 -2.20
C TYR A 200 -8.64 -2.19 -3.04
N ALA A 201 -8.74 -2.27 -4.37
CA ALA A 201 -8.07 -1.33 -5.26
C ALA A 201 -8.61 0.11 -5.10
N VAL A 202 -9.94 0.28 -4.97
CA VAL A 202 -10.58 1.57 -4.67
C VAL A 202 -10.04 2.14 -3.36
N THR A 203 -10.18 1.39 -2.26
CA THR A 203 -9.71 1.82 -0.93
C THR A 203 -8.21 2.16 -0.94
N ALA A 204 -7.41 1.37 -1.65
CA ALA A 204 -5.97 1.62 -1.76
C ALA A 204 -5.65 2.92 -2.53
N LEU A 205 -6.35 3.19 -3.63
CA LEU A 205 -6.18 4.44 -4.39
C LEU A 205 -6.60 5.67 -3.59
N GLU A 206 -7.72 5.58 -2.86
CA GLU A 206 -8.18 6.65 -1.95
C GLU A 206 -7.17 6.89 -0.81
N ALA A 207 -6.66 5.82 -0.20
CA ALA A 207 -5.62 5.91 0.84
C ALA A 207 -4.30 6.50 0.31
N LEU A 208 -4.01 6.39 -0.98
CA LEU A 208 -2.90 7.05 -1.65
C LEU A 208 -3.17 8.52 -1.99
N GLY A 209 -4.35 9.04 -1.68
CA GLY A 209 -4.74 10.44 -1.92
C GLY A 209 -5.28 10.71 -3.32
N HIS A 210 -5.60 9.69 -4.11
CA HIS A 210 -6.20 9.86 -5.42
C HIS A 210 -7.72 10.02 -5.31
N ARG A 211 -8.33 10.73 -6.25
CA ARG A 211 -9.78 10.77 -6.43
C ARG A 211 -10.23 9.50 -7.15
N VAL A 212 -11.21 8.80 -6.61
CA VAL A 212 -11.72 7.56 -7.21
C VAL A 212 -13.19 7.67 -7.54
N SER A 213 -13.56 7.36 -8.78
CA SER A 213 -14.94 7.11 -9.20
C SER A 213 -15.16 5.60 -9.26
N TRP A 214 -15.86 5.05 -8.27
CA TRP A 214 -16.18 3.64 -8.21
C TRP A 214 -17.44 3.33 -9.02
N ILE A 215 -17.30 2.61 -10.15
CA ILE A 215 -18.41 2.12 -10.97
C ILE A 215 -18.73 0.69 -10.52
N ASP A 216 -19.64 0.58 -9.55
CA ASP A 216 -20.02 -0.69 -8.90
C ASP A 216 -21.12 -1.43 -9.65
N HIS A 217 -20.75 -2.28 -10.59
CA HIS A 217 -21.71 -3.13 -11.27
C HIS A 217 -22.30 -4.25 -10.41
N SER A 218 -21.80 -4.49 -9.20
CA SER A 218 -22.37 -5.48 -8.28
C SER A 218 -23.77 -5.08 -7.79
N LEU A 219 -24.12 -3.81 -7.87
CA LEU A 219 -25.49 -3.31 -7.62
C LEU A 219 -26.54 -3.96 -8.54
N HIS A 220 -26.12 -4.44 -9.70
CA HIS A 220 -26.97 -5.08 -10.69
C HIS A 220 -26.94 -6.61 -10.64
N ARG A 221 -26.32 -7.18 -9.61
CA ARG A 221 -26.12 -8.63 -9.46
C ARG A 221 -27.44 -9.40 -9.48
N ALA A 222 -28.45 -8.96 -8.71
CA ALA A 222 -29.73 -9.65 -8.64
C ALA A 222 -30.44 -9.75 -10.00
N SER A 223 -30.41 -8.68 -10.81
CA SER A 223 -30.96 -8.66 -12.16
C SER A 223 -30.20 -9.61 -13.08
N TYR A 224 -28.87 -9.63 -13.01
CA TYR A 224 -28.03 -10.52 -13.80
C TYR A 224 -28.27 -11.99 -13.45
N GLU A 225 -28.38 -12.32 -12.17
CA GLU A 225 -28.64 -13.68 -11.66
C GLU A 225 -30.06 -14.17 -12.03
N ALA A 226 -31.05 -13.27 -12.10
CA ALA A 226 -32.41 -13.61 -12.55
C ALA A 226 -32.42 -14.21 -13.97
N PHE A 227 -31.57 -13.73 -14.87
CA PHE A 227 -31.40 -14.33 -16.18
C PHE A 227 -30.75 -15.73 -16.15
N GLY A 228 -30.01 -16.03 -15.08
CA GLY A 228 -29.44 -17.34 -14.81
C GLY A 228 -30.49 -18.44 -14.57
N ALA A 229 -31.71 -18.07 -14.20
CA ALA A 229 -32.82 -18.98 -13.95
C ALA A 229 -33.45 -19.55 -15.23
N TYR A 230 -33.16 -19.00 -16.39
CA TYR A 230 -33.66 -19.55 -17.66
C TYR A 230 -33.12 -20.97 -17.89
N ARG A 231 -34.01 -21.91 -18.23
CA ARG A 231 -33.64 -23.31 -18.48
C ARG A 231 -32.78 -23.47 -19.74
N ASP A 232 -33.12 -22.77 -20.81
CA ASP A 232 -32.36 -22.80 -22.07
C ASP A 232 -31.06 -22.02 -21.93
N ALA A 233 -29.93 -22.69 -22.13
CA ALA A 233 -28.59 -22.12 -21.99
C ALA A 233 -28.31 -20.99 -23.00
N ARG A 234 -28.89 -21.06 -24.22
CA ARG A 234 -28.72 -20.04 -25.25
C ARG A 234 -29.46 -18.75 -24.87
N HIS A 235 -30.72 -18.88 -24.40
CA HIS A 235 -31.48 -17.74 -23.91
C HIS A 235 -30.81 -17.10 -22.69
N ARG A 236 -30.35 -17.91 -21.74
CA ARG A 236 -29.60 -17.45 -20.56
C ARG A 236 -28.38 -16.63 -20.96
N GLN A 237 -27.53 -17.21 -21.81
CA GLN A 237 -26.30 -16.55 -22.26
C GLN A 237 -26.60 -15.28 -23.07
N ALA A 238 -27.61 -15.30 -23.94
CA ALA A 238 -28.01 -14.13 -24.72
C ALA A 238 -28.52 -12.98 -23.84
N MET A 239 -29.33 -13.26 -22.82
CA MET A 239 -29.87 -12.24 -21.92
C MET A 239 -28.79 -11.67 -21.01
N GLN A 240 -27.93 -12.52 -20.43
CA GLN A 240 -26.80 -12.08 -19.63
C GLN A 240 -25.80 -11.24 -20.44
N GLY A 241 -25.54 -11.64 -21.71
CA GLY A 241 -24.67 -10.87 -22.60
C GLY A 241 -25.22 -9.48 -22.92
N ARG A 242 -26.52 -9.39 -23.29
CA ARG A 242 -27.17 -8.09 -23.57
C ARG A 242 -27.25 -7.20 -22.33
N PHE A 243 -27.46 -7.79 -21.15
CA PHE A 243 -27.44 -7.02 -19.91
C PHE A 243 -26.03 -6.47 -19.60
N ALA A 244 -25.00 -7.27 -19.82
CA ALA A 244 -23.61 -6.80 -19.71
C ALA A 244 -23.30 -5.67 -20.73
N GLU A 245 -23.87 -5.71 -21.94
CA GLU A 245 -23.77 -4.62 -22.92
C GLU A 245 -24.43 -3.32 -22.41
N VAL A 246 -25.61 -3.40 -21.78
CA VAL A 246 -26.28 -2.23 -21.16
C VAL A 246 -25.39 -1.62 -20.07
N LEU A 247 -24.79 -2.45 -19.19
CA LEU A 247 -23.88 -1.98 -18.15
C LEU A 247 -22.61 -1.36 -18.73
N SER A 248 -22.10 -1.94 -19.81
CA SER A 248 -20.96 -1.41 -20.55
C SER A 248 -21.26 -0.02 -21.14
N LEU A 249 -22.45 0.18 -21.70
CA LEU A 249 -22.89 1.49 -22.21
C LEU A 249 -23.09 2.51 -21.08
N SER A 250 -23.69 2.10 -19.95
CA SER A 250 -23.86 3.00 -18.80
C SER A 250 -22.51 3.50 -18.26
N THR A 251 -21.46 2.69 -18.37
CA THR A 251 -20.10 3.09 -18.03
C THR A 251 -19.62 4.29 -18.86
N ILE A 252 -19.94 4.35 -20.16
CA ILE A 252 -19.59 5.50 -21.02
C ILE A 252 -20.23 6.79 -20.46
N THR A 253 -21.50 6.72 -20.07
CA THR A 253 -22.21 7.88 -19.52
C THR A 253 -21.51 8.40 -18.26
N HIS A 254 -21.22 7.53 -17.29
CA HIS A 254 -20.50 7.92 -16.08
C HIS A 254 -19.12 8.53 -16.38
N LEU A 255 -18.35 7.93 -17.29
CA LEU A 255 -17.03 8.44 -17.66
C LEU A 255 -17.10 9.76 -18.46
N SER A 256 -18.19 10.01 -19.18
CA SER A 256 -18.40 11.25 -19.93
C SER A 256 -18.82 12.40 -19.02
N GLU A 257 -19.65 12.13 -18.01
CA GLU A 257 -20.07 13.12 -17.01
C GLU A 257 -18.92 13.54 -16.10
N ASP A 258 -18.07 12.60 -15.72
CA ASP A 258 -16.93 12.82 -14.81
C ASP A 258 -15.63 12.18 -15.38
N PRO A 259 -14.97 12.82 -16.36
CA PRO A 259 -13.85 12.22 -17.08
C PRO A 259 -12.62 11.97 -16.18
N PRO A 260 -12.16 10.70 -16.05
CA PRO A 260 -10.98 10.36 -15.27
C PRO A 260 -9.68 10.53 -16.08
N ASP A 261 -8.55 10.59 -15.37
CA ASP A 261 -7.22 10.50 -15.98
C ASP A 261 -6.89 9.07 -16.42
N LEU A 262 -7.44 8.08 -15.70
CA LEU A 262 -7.24 6.65 -15.93
C LEU A 262 -8.53 5.87 -15.65
N VAL A 263 -8.89 4.99 -16.57
CA VAL A 263 -9.93 3.98 -16.38
C VAL A 263 -9.25 2.65 -16.04
N LEU A 264 -9.45 2.16 -14.83
CA LEU A 264 -8.93 0.88 -14.35
C LEU A 264 -10.05 -0.16 -14.25
N ALA A 265 -10.07 -1.12 -15.16
CA ALA A 265 -10.96 -2.25 -15.10
C ALA A 265 -10.32 -3.40 -14.31
N ILE A 266 -11.09 -4.02 -13.42
CA ILE A 266 -10.68 -5.26 -12.75
C ILE A 266 -11.28 -6.44 -13.50
N ALA A 267 -10.61 -7.58 -13.47
CA ALA A 267 -11.08 -8.80 -14.16
C ALA A 267 -12.58 -9.02 -14.02
N GLN A 268 -13.22 -9.44 -15.11
CA GLN A 268 -14.67 -9.63 -15.24
C GLN A 268 -15.51 -8.32 -15.21
N ALA A 269 -14.88 -7.13 -15.26
CA ALA A 269 -15.61 -5.89 -15.51
C ALA A 269 -16.42 -6.02 -16.83
N PRO A 270 -17.71 -5.63 -16.87
CA PRO A 270 -18.57 -5.85 -18.02
C PRO A 270 -18.32 -4.81 -19.13
N LEU A 271 -17.09 -4.75 -19.65
CA LEU A 271 -16.72 -3.90 -20.77
C LEU A 271 -16.61 -4.71 -22.07
N THR A 272 -17.25 -4.22 -23.13
CA THR A 272 -17.16 -4.81 -24.47
C THR A 272 -16.05 -4.16 -25.29
N LEU A 273 -15.58 -4.84 -26.33
CA LEU A 273 -14.58 -4.29 -27.24
C LEU A 273 -15.06 -2.98 -27.89
N ALA A 274 -16.33 -2.91 -28.29
CA ALA A 274 -16.93 -1.71 -28.89
C ALA A 274 -16.86 -0.50 -27.94
N VAL A 275 -17.12 -0.71 -26.65
CA VAL A 275 -17.00 0.36 -25.62
C VAL A 275 -15.54 0.77 -25.43
N LEU A 276 -14.62 -0.19 -25.38
CA LEU A 276 -13.18 0.12 -25.29
C LEU A 276 -12.67 0.91 -26.49
N GLU A 277 -13.13 0.59 -27.70
CA GLU A 277 -12.83 1.35 -28.91
C GLU A 277 -13.41 2.77 -28.85
N HIS A 278 -14.63 2.92 -28.33
CA HIS A 278 -15.24 4.24 -28.10
C HIS A 278 -14.43 5.06 -27.11
N LEU A 279 -14.06 4.49 -25.95
CA LEU A 279 -13.22 5.16 -24.94
C LEU A 279 -11.88 5.61 -25.53
N ARG A 280 -11.28 4.78 -26.38
CA ARG A 280 -10.04 5.12 -27.09
C ARG A 280 -10.22 6.30 -28.04
N LYS A 281 -11.30 6.33 -28.85
CA LYS A 281 -11.61 7.46 -29.72
C LYS A 281 -11.78 8.77 -28.95
N LYS A 282 -12.35 8.68 -27.76
CA LYS A 282 -12.49 9.79 -26.79
C LYS A 282 -11.20 10.06 -25.98
N LYS A 283 -10.09 9.39 -26.30
CA LYS A 283 -8.77 9.55 -25.67
C LYS A 283 -8.72 9.22 -24.16
N PHE A 284 -9.66 8.41 -23.67
CA PHE A 284 -9.52 7.83 -22.33
C PHE A 284 -8.35 6.86 -22.30
N LEU A 285 -7.59 6.89 -21.23
CA LEU A 285 -6.53 5.95 -20.96
C LEU A 285 -7.09 4.76 -20.18
N THR A 286 -6.87 3.56 -20.69
CA THR A 286 -7.50 2.34 -20.16
C THR A 286 -6.48 1.31 -19.71
N ALA A 287 -6.68 0.75 -18.52
CA ALA A 287 -5.90 -0.35 -17.97
C ALA A 287 -6.81 -1.48 -17.50
N MET A 288 -6.38 -2.73 -17.68
CA MET A 288 -6.99 -3.91 -17.12
C MET A 288 -6.02 -4.53 -16.10
N TRP A 289 -6.48 -4.77 -14.86
CA TRP A 289 -5.82 -5.70 -13.96
C TRP A 289 -6.53 -7.04 -13.99
N PHE A 290 -5.94 -7.97 -14.72
CA PHE A 290 -6.48 -9.31 -14.92
C PHE A 290 -5.97 -10.24 -13.80
N VAL A 291 -6.79 -10.36 -12.77
CA VAL A 291 -6.49 -11.06 -11.51
C VAL A 291 -6.95 -12.53 -11.50
N GLU A 292 -7.12 -13.11 -12.68
CA GLU A 292 -7.62 -14.47 -12.87
C GLU A 292 -6.59 -15.35 -13.61
N ASN A 293 -6.75 -16.65 -13.54
CA ASN A 293 -5.95 -17.56 -14.34
C ASN A 293 -6.35 -17.47 -15.82
N TYR A 294 -5.44 -17.02 -16.68
CA TYR A 294 -5.69 -16.77 -18.11
C TYR A 294 -6.10 -18.04 -18.90
N ARG A 295 -5.78 -19.24 -18.36
CA ARG A 295 -6.17 -20.51 -18.99
C ARG A 295 -7.62 -20.89 -18.65
N HIS A 296 -8.11 -20.47 -17.48
CA HIS A 296 -9.48 -20.78 -17.04
C HIS A 296 -10.49 -19.78 -17.57
N LEU A 297 -10.17 -18.49 -17.56
CA LEU A 297 -11.02 -17.43 -18.06
C LEU A 297 -10.44 -16.85 -19.34
N THR A 298 -10.99 -17.21 -20.48
CA THR A 298 -10.42 -16.95 -21.81
C THR A 298 -10.99 -15.71 -22.52
N TYR A 299 -11.94 -15.00 -21.92
CA TYR A 299 -12.57 -13.80 -22.52
C TYR A 299 -11.57 -12.68 -22.82
N TRP A 300 -10.42 -12.65 -22.15
CA TRP A 300 -9.33 -11.72 -22.42
C TRP A 300 -8.86 -11.73 -23.88
N GLN A 301 -8.98 -12.87 -24.59
CA GLN A 301 -8.59 -12.99 -25.99
C GLN A 301 -9.34 -12.00 -26.88
N GLN A 302 -10.61 -11.76 -26.58
CA GLN A 302 -11.47 -10.82 -27.32
C GLN A 302 -11.21 -9.37 -26.96
N LEU A 303 -10.69 -9.10 -25.76
CA LEU A 303 -10.49 -7.76 -25.21
C LEU A 303 -9.02 -7.31 -25.27
N ALA A 304 -8.07 -8.20 -25.62
CA ALA A 304 -6.64 -7.94 -25.52
C ALA A 304 -6.21 -6.65 -26.24
N ALA A 305 -6.70 -6.42 -27.45
CA ALA A 305 -6.41 -5.22 -28.24
C ALA A 305 -7.17 -3.97 -27.77
N GLY A 306 -8.16 -4.12 -26.87
CA GLY A 306 -9.06 -3.05 -26.42
C GLY A 306 -8.42 -2.09 -25.43
N TYR A 307 -7.67 -2.59 -24.46
CA TYR A 307 -7.02 -1.80 -23.43
C TYR A 307 -5.66 -1.25 -23.87
N ASP A 308 -5.25 -0.13 -23.29
CA ASP A 308 -3.90 0.42 -23.50
C ASP A 308 -2.86 -0.35 -22.68
N TYR A 309 -3.23 -0.75 -21.44
CA TYR A 309 -2.36 -1.49 -20.53
C TYR A 309 -3.05 -2.72 -19.96
N TRP A 310 -2.30 -3.82 -19.91
CA TRP A 310 -2.68 -5.03 -19.21
C TRP A 310 -1.72 -5.28 -18.06
N PHE A 311 -2.26 -5.47 -16.86
CA PHE A 311 -1.53 -5.97 -15.70
C PHE A 311 -2.05 -7.35 -15.37
N VAL A 312 -1.14 -8.32 -15.26
CA VAL A 312 -1.48 -9.74 -15.07
C VAL A 312 -0.72 -10.34 -13.90
N ILE A 313 -1.34 -11.29 -13.23
CA ILE A 313 -0.77 -12.00 -12.08
C ILE A 313 0.08 -13.21 -12.47
N GLN A 314 0.27 -13.46 -13.75
CA GLN A 314 1.06 -14.54 -14.34
C GLN A 314 2.08 -13.95 -15.31
N GLN A 315 3.18 -14.67 -15.53
CA GLN A 315 4.27 -14.22 -16.36
C GLN A 315 4.39 -15.04 -17.66
N ALA A 316 5.51 -14.91 -18.32
CA ALA A 316 5.96 -15.71 -19.46
C ALA A 316 4.86 -16.00 -20.50
N GLU A 317 4.22 -17.16 -20.44
CA GLU A 317 3.26 -17.59 -21.47
C GLU A 317 1.97 -16.76 -21.46
N CYS A 318 1.48 -16.31 -20.31
CA CYS A 318 0.34 -15.41 -20.21
C CYS A 318 0.61 -14.08 -20.94
N GLN A 319 1.75 -13.47 -20.69
CA GLN A 319 2.14 -12.19 -21.32
C GLN A 319 2.34 -12.36 -22.83
N LYS A 320 2.98 -13.46 -23.26
CA LYS A 320 3.12 -13.77 -24.68
C LYS A 320 1.79 -14.00 -25.37
N ALA A 321 0.85 -14.70 -24.72
CA ALA A 321 -0.47 -14.96 -25.25
C ALA A 321 -1.28 -13.67 -25.44
N LEU A 322 -1.26 -12.76 -24.46
CA LEU A 322 -1.88 -11.43 -24.55
C LEU A 322 -1.28 -10.59 -25.69
N LYS A 323 0.04 -10.57 -25.83
CA LYS A 323 0.70 -9.86 -26.93
C LYS A 323 0.32 -10.43 -28.30
N ARG A 324 0.25 -11.76 -28.43
CA ARG A 324 -0.24 -12.40 -29.70
C ARG A 324 -1.70 -12.05 -30.00
N ALA A 325 -2.52 -11.85 -28.96
CA ALA A 325 -3.91 -11.42 -29.11
C ALA A 325 -4.08 -9.90 -29.34
N GLY A 326 -2.97 -9.15 -29.46
CA GLY A 326 -2.98 -7.73 -29.78
C GLY A 326 -2.91 -6.78 -28.59
N ALA A 327 -2.62 -7.25 -27.37
CA ALA A 327 -2.37 -6.39 -26.23
C ALA A 327 -1.13 -5.51 -26.48
N ARG A 328 -1.27 -4.20 -26.23
CA ARG A 328 -0.25 -3.20 -26.54
C ARG A 328 0.89 -3.21 -25.52
N ASP A 329 0.53 -3.16 -24.25
CA ASP A 329 1.47 -3.18 -23.14
C ASP A 329 1.00 -4.19 -22.09
N VAL A 330 1.90 -5.06 -21.63
CA VAL A 330 1.59 -6.10 -20.66
C VAL A 330 2.66 -6.10 -19.58
N GLY A 331 2.23 -5.85 -18.33
CA GLY A 331 3.07 -5.88 -17.13
C GLY A 331 2.64 -6.98 -16.16
N TYR A 332 3.59 -7.48 -15.37
CA TYR A 332 3.31 -8.35 -14.24
C TYR A 332 2.93 -7.51 -13.02
N LEU A 333 1.84 -7.88 -12.35
CA LEU A 333 1.40 -7.25 -11.11
C LEU A 333 0.74 -8.33 -10.25
N PRO A 334 1.43 -8.92 -9.27
CA PRO A 334 0.92 -10.01 -8.46
C PRO A 334 -0.24 -9.59 -7.56
N MET A 335 -0.89 -10.58 -6.96
CA MET A 335 -1.93 -10.37 -5.96
C MET A 335 -1.39 -9.69 -4.71
N ALA A 336 -2.29 -9.34 -3.80
CA ALA A 336 -1.98 -8.61 -2.58
C ALA A 336 -2.98 -8.92 -1.46
N ALA A 337 -2.76 -8.33 -0.28
CA ALA A 337 -3.74 -8.27 0.80
C ALA A 337 -4.11 -6.82 1.14
N ASP A 338 -5.29 -6.64 1.72
CA ASP A 338 -5.71 -5.39 2.35
C ASP A 338 -5.52 -5.50 3.87
N PRO A 339 -4.57 -4.78 4.48
CA PRO A 339 -4.31 -4.88 5.92
C PRO A 339 -5.46 -4.40 6.81
N ALA A 340 -6.40 -3.62 6.29
CA ALA A 340 -7.59 -3.21 7.03
C ALA A 340 -8.58 -4.37 7.19
N VAL A 341 -8.60 -5.29 6.23
CA VAL A 341 -9.47 -6.47 6.19
C VAL A 341 -8.73 -7.72 6.67
N HIS A 342 -7.59 -8.03 6.02
CA HIS A 342 -6.78 -9.22 6.28
C HIS A 342 -5.80 -8.93 7.42
N ARG A 343 -6.22 -9.23 8.64
CA ARG A 343 -5.46 -8.91 9.86
C ARG A 343 -5.70 -9.94 10.96
N PRO A 344 -4.83 -10.02 11.96
CA PRO A 344 -5.08 -10.77 13.17
C PRO A 344 -6.37 -10.33 13.86
N LEU A 345 -7.19 -11.29 14.30
CA LEU A 345 -8.45 -11.06 15.01
C LEU A 345 -8.40 -11.66 16.40
N ILE A 346 -8.99 -10.94 17.36
CA ILE A 346 -9.30 -11.49 18.68
C ILE A 346 -10.68 -12.14 18.58
N LEU A 347 -10.72 -13.47 18.64
CA LEU A 347 -11.93 -14.25 18.51
C LEU A 347 -12.48 -14.62 19.90
N THR A 348 -13.80 -14.63 20.04
CA THR A 348 -14.50 -15.18 21.21
C THR A 348 -14.37 -16.70 21.23
N ASP A 349 -14.63 -17.32 22.39
CA ASP A 349 -14.60 -18.78 22.51
C ASP A 349 -15.63 -19.46 21.58
N ALA A 350 -16.81 -18.85 21.43
CA ALA A 350 -17.83 -19.33 20.50
C ALA A 350 -17.34 -19.30 19.03
N GLU A 351 -16.70 -18.24 18.63
CA GLU A 351 -16.12 -18.14 17.29
C GLU A 351 -14.97 -19.11 17.08
N ARG A 352 -14.13 -19.33 18.08
CA ARG A 352 -13.08 -20.36 18.03
C ARG A 352 -13.64 -21.77 17.83
N VAL A 353 -14.75 -22.08 18.48
CA VAL A 353 -15.44 -23.37 18.32
C VAL A 353 -16.09 -23.47 16.94
N GLU A 354 -16.77 -22.41 16.49
CA GLU A 354 -17.46 -22.42 15.19
C GLU A 354 -16.48 -22.48 14.01
N TYR A 355 -15.45 -21.64 14.01
CA TYR A 355 -14.56 -21.46 12.85
C TYR A 355 -13.25 -22.24 12.94
N GLY A 356 -12.78 -22.57 14.13
CA GLY A 356 -11.48 -23.18 14.37
C GLY A 356 -11.44 -24.68 14.13
N ALA A 357 -10.29 -25.18 13.69
CA ALA A 357 -9.92 -26.57 13.55
C ALA A 357 -8.40 -26.71 13.58
N ASP A 358 -7.89 -27.94 13.70
CA ASP A 358 -6.47 -28.22 13.46
C ASP A 358 -6.10 -27.85 12.03
N LEU A 359 -6.96 -28.21 11.07
CA LEU A 359 -6.83 -27.87 9.66
C LEU A 359 -8.07 -27.15 9.15
N SER A 360 -7.88 -26.19 8.29
CA SER A 360 -8.96 -25.59 7.50
C SER A 360 -8.59 -25.47 6.02
N PHE A 361 -9.60 -25.48 5.18
CA PHE A 361 -9.51 -25.06 3.80
C PHE A 361 -10.69 -24.17 3.45
N VAL A 362 -10.43 -23.03 2.80
CA VAL A 362 -11.47 -22.08 2.32
C VAL A 362 -11.32 -21.88 0.83
N GLY A 363 -12.28 -22.34 0.05
CA GLY A 363 -12.28 -22.15 -1.41
C GLY A 363 -13.28 -23.03 -2.14
N ALA A 364 -13.38 -22.84 -3.46
CA ALA A 364 -14.22 -23.65 -4.33
C ALA A 364 -13.62 -25.02 -4.63
N GLY A 365 -14.47 -26.01 -4.87
CA GLY A 365 -14.11 -27.40 -5.15
C GLY A 365 -13.59 -27.62 -6.57
N TYR A 366 -12.46 -27.05 -6.94
CA TYR A 366 -11.79 -27.36 -8.21
C TYR A 366 -11.39 -28.84 -8.32
N PRO A 367 -11.21 -29.40 -9.53
CA PRO A 367 -10.90 -30.83 -9.73
C PRO A 367 -9.77 -31.35 -8.85
N ASN A 368 -8.60 -30.67 -8.85
CA ASN A 368 -7.47 -31.07 -8.01
C ASN A 368 -7.78 -31.06 -6.51
N ARG A 369 -8.58 -30.11 -6.05
CA ARG A 369 -8.95 -30.01 -4.63
C ARG A 369 -9.87 -31.16 -4.21
N ARG A 370 -10.85 -31.51 -5.04
CA ARG A 370 -11.72 -32.66 -4.82
C ARG A 370 -10.96 -33.99 -4.84
N ALA A 371 -9.90 -34.08 -5.65
CA ALA A 371 -9.09 -35.29 -5.73
C ALA A 371 -8.07 -35.42 -4.59
N LEU A 372 -7.53 -34.29 -4.10
CA LEU A 372 -6.40 -34.30 -3.16
C LEU A 372 -6.83 -34.18 -1.69
N LEU A 373 -7.78 -33.32 -1.35
CA LEU A 373 -8.17 -33.08 0.04
C LEU A 373 -8.67 -34.34 0.76
N PRO A 374 -9.40 -35.28 0.12
CA PRO A 374 -9.78 -36.56 0.79
C PRO A 374 -8.60 -37.38 1.30
N ARG A 375 -7.44 -37.28 0.63
CA ARG A 375 -6.22 -38.03 0.99
C ARG A 375 -5.60 -37.57 2.30
N TRP A 376 -5.96 -36.36 2.76
CA TRP A 376 -5.41 -35.74 3.97
C TRP A 376 -6.40 -35.75 5.14
N LEU A 377 -7.54 -36.44 5.00
CA LEU A 377 -8.44 -36.69 6.11
C LEU A 377 -7.81 -37.71 7.07
N SER A 378 -7.91 -37.49 8.37
CA SER A 378 -7.41 -38.35 9.41
C SER A 378 -8.28 -38.28 10.66
N LYS A 379 -8.16 -39.25 11.55
CA LYS A 379 -8.73 -39.17 12.92
C LYS A 379 -7.81 -38.46 13.89
N ASP A 380 -6.56 -38.19 13.47
CA ASP A 380 -5.53 -37.58 14.32
C ASP A 380 -5.68 -36.05 14.41
N TRP A 381 -6.47 -35.44 13.52
CA TRP A 381 -6.74 -34.00 13.50
C TRP A 381 -8.15 -33.70 13.02
N SER A 382 -8.69 -32.58 13.49
CA SER A 382 -9.93 -32.00 13.00
C SER A 382 -9.72 -31.25 11.69
N PHE A 383 -10.67 -31.37 10.75
CA PHE A 383 -10.64 -30.64 9.49
C PHE A 383 -11.97 -29.96 9.22
N LYS A 384 -11.97 -28.67 8.89
CA LYS A 384 -13.14 -27.91 8.44
C LYS A 384 -12.94 -27.39 7.02
N LEU A 385 -13.86 -27.77 6.14
CA LEU A 385 -13.87 -27.39 4.73
C LEU A 385 -14.96 -26.36 4.47
N TRP A 386 -14.61 -25.20 3.87
CA TRP A 386 -15.52 -24.10 3.62
C TRP A 386 -15.54 -23.72 2.14
N GLY A 387 -16.71 -23.38 1.61
CA GLY A 387 -16.91 -22.90 0.24
C GLY A 387 -17.80 -23.78 -0.59
N ASN A 388 -17.98 -23.46 -1.85
CA ASN A 388 -18.92 -24.08 -2.78
C ASN A 388 -18.25 -25.00 -3.82
N GLU A 389 -19.06 -25.59 -4.73
CA GLU A 389 -18.61 -26.45 -5.83
C GLU A 389 -17.94 -27.76 -5.35
N TRP A 390 -18.41 -28.30 -4.21
CA TRP A 390 -17.92 -29.57 -3.67
C TRP A 390 -18.79 -30.78 -4.05
N GLU A 391 -19.74 -30.59 -4.99
CA GLU A 391 -20.58 -31.65 -5.50
C GLU A 391 -19.71 -32.77 -6.14
N GLY A 392 -20.03 -34.00 -5.84
CA GLY A 392 -19.26 -35.17 -6.30
C GLY A 392 -18.05 -35.54 -5.46
N ALA A 393 -17.77 -34.82 -4.36
CA ALA A 393 -16.71 -35.14 -3.40
C ALA A 393 -17.33 -35.71 -2.11
N ALA A 394 -17.95 -36.88 -2.19
CA ALA A 394 -18.70 -37.50 -1.09
C ALA A 394 -17.85 -37.70 0.18
N ASP A 395 -16.58 -38.04 0.04
CA ASP A 395 -15.65 -38.23 1.14
C ASP A 395 -15.43 -36.98 1.98
N LEU A 396 -15.65 -35.77 1.40
CA LEU A 396 -15.50 -34.50 2.08
C LEU A 396 -16.80 -34.03 2.77
N ALA A 397 -17.94 -34.69 2.53
CA ALA A 397 -19.22 -34.29 3.12
C ALA A 397 -19.21 -34.16 4.66
N PRO A 398 -18.54 -35.06 5.43
CA PRO A 398 -18.50 -34.95 6.89
C PRO A 398 -17.78 -33.69 7.41
N VAL A 399 -16.85 -33.14 6.64
CA VAL A 399 -16.04 -31.98 7.03
C VAL A 399 -16.50 -30.68 6.37
N LEU A 400 -17.43 -30.77 5.42
CA LEU A 400 -17.96 -29.62 4.67
C LEU A 400 -18.90 -28.79 5.56
N GLN A 401 -18.53 -27.54 5.78
CA GLN A 401 -19.29 -26.62 6.62
C GLN A 401 -20.40 -25.92 5.83
N ARG A 402 -21.46 -25.54 6.53
CA ARG A 402 -22.61 -24.80 5.98
C ARG A 402 -23.17 -25.40 4.69
N SER A 403 -23.14 -26.74 4.58
CA SER A 403 -23.61 -27.49 3.39
C SER A 403 -23.01 -27.00 2.06
N GLY A 404 -21.78 -26.52 2.08
CA GLY A 404 -21.10 -26.01 0.89
C GLY A 404 -21.55 -24.61 0.47
N ALA A 405 -22.20 -23.84 1.32
CA ALA A 405 -22.51 -22.45 1.03
C ALA A 405 -21.22 -21.60 1.05
N ARG A 406 -21.15 -20.64 0.13
CA ARG A 406 -20.07 -19.66 0.10
C ARG A 406 -20.14 -18.80 1.36
N ILE A 407 -19.01 -18.60 2.02
CA ILE A 407 -18.86 -17.70 3.16
C ILE A 407 -18.37 -16.31 2.70
N ASP A 408 -18.71 -15.29 3.47
CA ASP A 408 -18.27 -13.92 3.23
C ASP A 408 -16.82 -13.69 3.72
N THR A 409 -16.31 -12.51 3.45
CA THR A 409 -14.93 -12.14 3.83
C THR A 409 -14.73 -12.17 5.34
N GLU A 410 -15.70 -11.72 6.13
CA GLU A 410 -15.60 -11.71 7.60
C GLU A 410 -15.47 -13.12 8.15
N ALA A 411 -16.32 -14.04 7.71
CA ALA A 411 -16.24 -15.45 8.09
C ALA A 411 -14.91 -16.09 7.64
N CYS A 412 -14.42 -15.75 6.43
CA CYS A 412 -13.09 -16.19 5.99
C CYS A 412 -12.00 -15.77 6.97
N MET A 413 -12.00 -14.50 7.41
CA MET A 413 -11.02 -13.98 8.36
C MET A 413 -11.09 -14.72 9.70
N LYS A 414 -12.30 -15.05 10.18
CA LYS A 414 -12.48 -15.84 11.41
C LYS A 414 -11.91 -17.26 11.27
N VAL A 415 -12.13 -17.93 10.13
CA VAL A 415 -11.55 -19.26 9.84
C VAL A 415 -10.02 -19.20 9.84
N PHE A 416 -9.42 -18.20 9.15
CA PHE A 416 -7.96 -18.06 9.07
C PHE A 416 -7.32 -17.87 10.43
N ASN A 417 -7.93 -17.04 11.27
CA ASN A 417 -7.42 -16.73 12.61
C ASN A 417 -7.71 -17.82 13.65
N ALA A 418 -8.71 -18.69 13.43
CA ALA A 418 -9.11 -19.73 14.36
C ALA A 418 -8.40 -21.07 14.13
N SER A 419 -7.88 -21.32 12.93
CA SER A 419 -7.30 -22.60 12.54
C SER A 419 -5.81 -22.67 12.81
N ALA A 420 -5.33 -23.84 13.26
CA ALA A 420 -3.91 -24.03 13.51
C ALA A 420 -3.08 -24.07 12.23
N ILE A 421 -3.58 -24.74 11.18
CA ILE A 421 -2.98 -24.81 9.84
C ILE A 421 -4.05 -24.50 8.81
N ASN A 422 -3.80 -23.51 7.97
CA ASN A 422 -4.62 -23.22 6.81
C ASN A 422 -4.02 -23.88 5.58
N LEU A 423 -4.71 -24.86 5.03
CA LEU A 423 -4.32 -25.46 3.75
C LEU A 423 -4.62 -24.46 2.63
N ASN A 424 -3.62 -24.17 1.82
CA ASN A 424 -3.75 -23.27 0.68
C ASN A 424 -3.37 -24.03 -0.60
N LEU A 425 -4.35 -24.62 -1.25
CA LEU A 425 -4.16 -25.37 -2.48
C LEU A 425 -4.62 -24.55 -3.68
N HIS A 426 -3.70 -24.25 -4.57
CA HIS A 426 -4.02 -23.48 -5.78
C HIS A 426 -4.94 -24.28 -6.71
N SER A 427 -5.81 -23.58 -7.44
CA SER A 427 -6.69 -24.22 -8.42
C SER A 427 -5.90 -24.72 -9.62
N CYS A 428 -6.24 -25.93 -10.07
CA CYS A 428 -5.73 -26.56 -11.27
C CYS A 428 -6.87 -27.23 -12.04
N GLY A 429 -6.77 -27.28 -13.36
CA GLY A 429 -7.76 -27.95 -14.22
C GLY A 429 -7.66 -29.48 -14.22
N GLY A 430 -6.54 -30.05 -13.74
CA GLY A 430 -6.33 -31.48 -13.57
C GLY A 430 -6.55 -31.92 -12.12
N ASP A 431 -6.27 -33.21 -11.84
CA ASP A 431 -6.48 -33.85 -10.54
C ASP A 431 -5.21 -33.86 -9.66
N ALA A 432 -4.12 -33.25 -10.13
CA ALA A 432 -2.81 -33.26 -9.49
C ALA A 432 -2.32 -31.85 -9.16
N LEU A 433 -1.20 -31.76 -8.44
CA LEU A 433 -0.45 -30.52 -8.27
C LEU A 433 0.20 -30.10 -9.59
N ASP A 434 0.41 -28.79 -9.75
CA ASP A 434 1.13 -28.23 -10.88
C ASP A 434 2.20 -27.24 -10.38
N PRO A 435 3.36 -27.73 -9.91
CA PRO A 435 4.43 -26.87 -9.36
C PRO A 435 5.03 -25.90 -10.37
N GLN A 436 4.84 -26.14 -11.67
CA GLN A 436 5.35 -25.28 -12.74
C GLN A 436 4.36 -24.17 -13.12
N ALA A 437 3.13 -24.22 -12.60
CA ALA A 437 2.18 -23.15 -12.83
C ALA A 437 2.62 -21.86 -12.13
N ASP A 438 2.49 -20.76 -12.84
CA ASP A 438 2.89 -19.42 -12.41
C ASP A 438 1.74 -18.60 -11.77
N PHE A 439 0.62 -19.23 -11.47
CA PHE A 439 -0.52 -18.61 -10.78
C PHE A 439 -0.36 -18.73 -9.26
N VAL A 440 -0.15 -17.60 -8.58
CA VAL A 440 -0.20 -17.51 -7.12
C VAL A 440 -1.52 -16.84 -6.72
N ASN A 441 -2.35 -17.56 -5.95
CA ASN A 441 -3.68 -17.12 -5.60
C ASN A 441 -3.68 -15.99 -4.54
N PRO A 442 -4.76 -15.18 -4.42
CA PRO A 442 -4.85 -14.12 -3.42
C PRO A 442 -4.79 -14.65 -1.99
N ARG A 443 -5.25 -15.90 -1.76
CA ARG A 443 -5.27 -16.55 -0.46
C ARG A 443 -3.89 -16.60 0.21
N THR A 444 -2.83 -16.77 -0.56
CA THR A 444 -1.45 -16.76 -0.07
C THR A 444 -1.11 -15.45 0.67
N PHE A 445 -1.55 -14.33 0.13
CA PHE A 445 -1.31 -13.00 0.71
C PHE A 445 -2.28 -12.69 1.86
N GLU A 446 -3.53 -13.11 1.73
CA GLU A 446 -4.59 -12.91 2.72
C GLU A 446 -4.27 -13.64 4.02
N LEU A 447 -3.88 -14.93 3.95
CA LEU A 447 -3.47 -15.73 5.09
C LEU A 447 -2.23 -15.13 5.76
N ALA A 448 -1.22 -14.77 4.97
CA ALA A 448 -0.02 -14.14 5.48
C ALA A 448 -0.32 -12.82 6.21
N ALA A 449 -1.17 -11.94 5.65
CA ALA A 449 -1.57 -10.69 6.29
C ALA A 449 -2.34 -10.89 7.60
N CYS A 450 -3.10 -11.98 7.72
CA CYS A 450 -3.77 -12.38 8.95
C CYS A 450 -2.81 -12.91 10.03
N GLY A 451 -1.51 -13.11 9.72
CA GLY A 451 -0.60 -13.82 10.60
C GLY A 451 -1.01 -15.27 10.81
N ALA A 452 -1.68 -15.85 9.83
CA ALA A 452 -2.17 -17.21 9.84
C ALA A 452 -1.16 -18.15 9.18
N PHE A 453 -0.80 -19.25 9.86
CA PHE A 453 0.09 -20.24 9.30
C PHE A 453 -0.57 -20.96 8.12
N GLN A 454 0.13 -21.07 7.00
CA GLN A 454 -0.33 -21.75 5.81
C GLN A 454 0.62 -22.84 5.35
N LEU A 455 0.02 -23.94 4.89
CA LEU A 455 0.71 -25.02 4.19
C LEU A 455 0.20 -25.01 2.74
N THR A 456 1.07 -24.65 1.80
CA THR A 456 0.68 -24.42 0.41
C THR A 456 1.42 -25.30 -0.60
N ASP A 457 0.77 -25.61 -1.72
CA ASP A 457 1.44 -26.27 -2.84
C ASP A 457 2.43 -25.34 -3.54
N GLU A 458 3.54 -25.89 -3.99
CA GLU A 458 4.58 -25.17 -4.74
C GLU A 458 4.03 -24.56 -6.03
N ARG A 459 4.47 -23.34 -6.35
CA ARG A 459 4.19 -22.61 -7.59
C ARG A 459 5.44 -21.92 -8.10
N ALA A 460 5.59 -21.82 -9.41
CA ALA A 460 6.80 -21.29 -10.04
C ALA A 460 7.18 -19.87 -9.57
N LEU A 461 6.19 -18.99 -9.32
CA LEU A 461 6.43 -17.61 -8.87
C LEU A 461 6.38 -17.45 -7.34
N LEU A 462 6.07 -18.49 -6.58
CA LEU A 462 5.95 -18.36 -5.13
C LEU A 462 7.30 -18.06 -4.45
N PRO A 463 8.45 -18.62 -4.88
CA PRO A 463 9.76 -18.27 -4.32
C PRO A 463 10.18 -16.81 -4.52
N ASP A 464 9.69 -16.15 -5.57
CA ASP A 464 9.96 -14.73 -5.81
C ASP A 464 9.17 -13.81 -4.87
N LEU A 465 8.10 -14.32 -4.28
CA LEU A 465 7.17 -13.59 -3.43
C LEU A 465 7.41 -13.83 -1.94
N PHE A 466 7.77 -15.07 -1.56
CA PHE A 466 7.98 -15.51 -0.18
C PHE A 466 9.16 -16.46 -0.08
N THR A 467 9.93 -16.35 1.00
CA THR A 467 11.01 -17.29 1.33
C THR A 467 10.47 -18.54 2.03
N ASP A 468 11.34 -19.54 2.24
CA ASP A 468 10.98 -20.77 2.97
C ASP A 468 10.74 -20.52 4.48
N GLU A 469 11.30 -19.43 5.03
CA GLU A 469 11.03 -18.99 6.40
C GLU A 469 9.71 -18.21 6.54
N GLU A 470 9.08 -17.84 5.43
CA GLU A 470 7.83 -17.08 5.43
C GLU A 470 6.61 -17.94 5.08
N VAL A 471 6.77 -18.95 4.21
CA VAL A 471 5.67 -19.83 3.80
C VAL A 471 6.15 -21.27 3.63
N VAL A 472 5.47 -22.22 4.29
CA VAL A 472 5.78 -23.64 4.16
C VAL A 472 5.14 -24.21 2.90
N ARG A 473 5.99 -24.79 2.03
CA ARG A 473 5.59 -25.30 0.72
C ARG A 473 5.76 -26.82 0.63
N PHE A 474 4.89 -27.46 -0.12
CA PHE A 474 5.02 -28.87 -0.47
C PHE A 474 4.94 -29.08 -1.99
N ARG A 475 5.69 -30.05 -2.48
CA ARG A 475 5.75 -30.44 -3.90
C ARG A 475 5.05 -31.77 -4.17
N HIS A 476 5.01 -32.65 -3.17
CA HIS A 476 4.43 -33.98 -3.28
C HIS A 476 3.27 -34.14 -2.31
N THR A 477 2.20 -34.74 -2.77
CA THR A 477 0.99 -34.94 -1.98
C THR A 477 1.20 -35.89 -0.80
N GLU A 478 2.17 -36.78 -0.95
CA GLU A 478 2.56 -37.81 0.03
C GLU A 478 3.23 -37.21 1.27
N ASP A 479 3.86 -36.04 1.14
CA ASP A 479 4.57 -35.36 2.23
C ASP A 479 3.59 -34.64 3.19
N VAL A 480 2.39 -34.30 2.70
CA VAL A 480 1.44 -33.44 3.40
C VAL A 480 1.01 -33.97 4.76
N PRO A 481 0.67 -35.30 4.95
CA PRO A 481 0.32 -35.81 6.27
C PRO A 481 1.47 -35.70 7.29
N ALA A 482 2.71 -35.90 6.86
CA ALA A 482 3.88 -35.76 7.74
C ALA A 482 4.11 -34.28 8.11
N LEU A 483 3.97 -33.37 7.16
CA LEU A 483 4.05 -31.92 7.40
C LEU A 483 2.94 -31.43 8.33
N ILE A 484 1.71 -31.94 8.19
CA ILE A 484 0.61 -31.61 9.09
C ILE A 484 0.97 -32.00 10.53
N ARG A 485 1.43 -33.25 10.80
CA ARG A 485 1.84 -33.67 12.15
C ARG A 485 2.96 -32.80 12.68
N LEU A 486 4.03 -32.60 11.90
CA LEU A 486 5.17 -31.77 12.27
C LEU A 486 4.72 -30.40 12.75
N TRP A 487 3.86 -29.74 11.97
CA TRP A 487 3.44 -28.38 12.25
C TRP A 487 2.31 -28.30 13.28
N LEU A 488 1.52 -29.33 13.52
CA LEU A 488 0.60 -29.38 14.66
C LEU A 488 1.37 -29.47 15.98
N ASP A 489 2.47 -30.21 16.01
CA ASP A 489 3.34 -30.41 17.18
C ASP A 489 4.23 -29.18 17.48
N ASP A 490 4.40 -28.24 16.54
CA ASP A 490 5.21 -27.01 16.73
C ASP A 490 4.39 -25.71 16.61
N PRO A 491 3.59 -25.34 17.62
CA PRO A 491 2.85 -24.06 17.62
C PRO A 491 3.75 -22.83 17.63
N SER A 492 4.99 -22.97 18.15
CA SER A 492 5.94 -21.85 18.22
C SER A 492 6.55 -21.56 16.85
N GLY A 493 6.96 -22.59 16.13
CA GLY A 493 7.45 -22.47 14.76
C GLY A 493 6.37 -21.91 13.82
N ARG A 494 5.11 -22.40 13.94
CA ARG A 494 4.00 -21.81 13.17
C ARG A 494 3.86 -20.30 13.37
N ARG A 495 3.96 -19.82 14.61
CA ARG A 495 3.85 -18.37 14.90
C ARG A 495 5.00 -17.57 14.32
N ILE A 496 6.22 -18.09 14.37
CA ILE A 496 7.41 -17.43 13.82
C ILE A 496 7.25 -17.26 12.29
N ILE A 497 6.93 -18.34 11.60
CA ILE A 497 6.74 -18.35 10.13
C ILE A 497 5.58 -17.42 9.74
N ALA A 498 4.44 -17.53 10.41
CA ALA A 498 3.27 -16.72 10.11
C ALA A 498 3.50 -15.22 10.32
N GLU A 499 4.25 -14.84 11.38
CA GLU A 499 4.61 -13.42 11.59
C GLU A 499 5.63 -12.94 10.55
N ALA A 500 6.61 -13.77 10.17
CA ALA A 500 7.54 -13.42 9.08
C ALA A 500 6.79 -13.18 7.75
N ALA A 501 5.85 -14.07 7.40
CA ALA A 501 4.97 -13.90 6.24
C ALA A 501 4.15 -12.61 6.31
N ARG A 502 3.58 -12.32 7.50
CA ARG A 502 2.80 -11.10 7.72
C ARG A 502 3.65 -9.86 7.51
N GLN A 503 4.85 -9.81 8.07
CA GLN A 503 5.77 -8.70 7.88
C GLN A 503 6.17 -8.52 6.41
N ARG A 504 6.38 -9.63 5.67
CA ARG A 504 6.63 -9.58 4.23
C ARG A 504 5.47 -8.91 3.49
N VAL A 505 4.23 -9.35 3.73
CA VAL A 505 3.04 -8.79 3.05
C VAL A 505 2.86 -7.31 3.37
N LEU A 506 2.95 -6.93 4.64
CA LEU A 506 2.78 -5.53 5.04
C LEU A 506 3.83 -4.61 4.40
N ARG A 507 5.06 -5.09 4.22
CA ARG A 507 6.14 -4.30 3.61
C ARG A 507 6.05 -4.22 2.08
N GLN A 508 5.53 -5.25 1.38
CA GLN A 508 5.72 -5.37 -0.07
C GLN A 508 4.49 -5.81 -0.86
N HIS A 509 3.47 -6.40 -0.21
CA HIS A 509 2.38 -7.07 -0.93
C HIS A 509 0.99 -6.62 -0.49
N THR A 510 0.82 -5.32 -0.22
CA THR A 510 -0.52 -4.73 -0.01
C THR A 510 -1.11 -4.17 -1.31
N TYR A 511 -2.43 -4.00 -1.37
CA TYR A 511 -3.07 -3.32 -2.50
C TYR A 511 -2.53 -1.90 -2.70
N GLY A 512 -2.11 -1.21 -1.62
CA GLY A 512 -1.42 0.07 -1.72
C GLY A 512 -0.11 0.00 -2.54
N HIS A 513 0.69 -1.06 -2.34
CA HIS A 513 1.89 -1.30 -3.14
C HIS A 513 1.53 -1.56 -4.61
N ARG A 514 0.52 -2.40 -4.89
CA ARG A 514 0.09 -2.71 -6.26
C ARG A 514 -0.41 -1.48 -7.00
N MET A 515 -1.21 -0.64 -6.36
CA MET A 515 -1.69 0.60 -7.01
C MET A 515 -0.54 1.57 -7.29
N LYS A 516 0.43 1.69 -6.38
CA LYS A 516 1.66 2.48 -6.64
C LYS A 516 2.45 1.94 -7.82
N GLU A 517 2.69 0.63 -7.86
CA GLU A 517 3.42 -0.04 -8.95
C GLU A 517 2.71 0.16 -10.31
N LEU A 518 1.39 -0.01 -10.34
CA LEU A 518 0.56 0.19 -11.53
C LEU A 518 0.63 1.63 -12.02
N LEU A 519 0.38 2.59 -11.13
CA LEU A 519 0.40 4.01 -11.48
C LEU A 519 1.79 4.49 -11.90
N ALA A 520 2.86 4.02 -11.23
CA ALA A 520 4.23 4.32 -11.61
C ALA A 520 4.57 3.77 -13.01
N ALA A 521 4.18 2.52 -13.28
CA ALA A 521 4.39 1.91 -14.59
C ALA A 521 3.66 2.67 -15.72
N ILE A 522 2.43 3.12 -15.48
CA ILE A 522 1.68 3.95 -16.44
C ILE A 522 2.31 5.34 -16.54
N GLY A 523 2.72 5.93 -15.43
CA GLY A 523 3.35 7.26 -15.39
C GLY A 523 4.65 7.33 -16.20
N LEU A 524 5.47 6.28 -16.15
CA LEU A 524 6.69 6.16 -16.98
C LEU A 524 6.37 6.09 -18.48
N ARG A 525 5.26 5.47 -18.87
CA ARG A 525 4.82 5.34 -20.27
C ARG A 525 4.02 6.54 -20.78
N GLN A 526 3.48 7.33 -19.85
CA GLN A 526 2.68 8.55 -20.10
C GLN A 526 3.26 9.73 -19.31
N PRO A 527 4.53 10.13 -19.58
CA PRO A 527 5.24 11.11 -18.75
C PRO A 527 4.55 12.47 -18.71
N ASP A 528 3.91 12.90 -19.81
CA ASP A 528 3.26 14.20 -19.94
C ASP A 528 1.79 14.23 -19.45
N ARG A 529 1.19 13.06 -19.22
CA ARG A 529 -0.16 12.91 -18.67
C ARG A 529 -0.11 12.44 -17.22
N VAL A 530 -0.09 11.14 -17.02
CA VAL A 530 -0.12 10.51 -15.69
C VAL A 530 1.15 10.84 -14.91
N GLY A 531 2.31 10.77 -15.55
CA GLY A 531 3.59 11.10 -14.93
C GLY A 531 3.66 12.54 -14.43
N ALA A 532 3.21 13.51 -15.24
CA ALA A 532 3.18 14.91 -14.85
C ALA A 532 2.25 15.17 -13.65
N ILE A 533 1.08 14.48 -13.60
CA ILE A 533 0.17 14.60 -12.47
C ILE A 533 0.81 13.97 -11.22
N LEU A 534 1.38 12.78 -11.33
CA LEU A 534 2.03 12.10 -10.20
C LEU A 534 3.20 12.89 -9.60
N ARG A 535 3.92 13.67 -10.41
CA ARG A 535 4.96 14.60 -9.94
C ARG A 535 4.42 15.91 -9.36
N GLY A 536 3.12 16.15 -9.44
CA GLY A 536 2.50 17.39 -8.98
C GLY A 536 2.67 18.57 -9.94
N ASP A 537 3.08 18.34 -11.20
CA ASP A 537 3.29 19.41 -12.20
C ASP A 537 2.00 20.20 -12.53
N ARG A 538 0.83 19.69 -12.12
CA ARG A 538 -0.49 20.32 -12.26
C ARG A 538 -1.07 20.85 -10.95
N ASN A 539 -0.28 20.90 -9.90
CA ASN A 539 -0.69 21.51 -8.64
C ASN A 539 -0.60 23.05 -8.73
N ALA A 540 -1.43 23.74 -7.94
CA ALA A 540 -1.53 25.19 -7.94
C ALA A 540 -0.17 25.90 -7.84
N GLY A 541 0.69 25.45 -6.93
CA GLY A 541 2.04 26.01 -6.76
C GLY A 541 2.92 25.87 -8.01
N ALA A 542 2.94 24.68 -8.62
CA ALA A 542 3.71 24.41 -9.83
C ALA A 542 3.18 25.20 -11.04
N LEU A 543 1.85 25.28 -11.18
CA LEU A 543 1.22 26.06 -12.24
C LEU A 543 1.45 27.57 -12.04
N ALA A 544 1.36 28.08 -10.81
CA ALA A 544 1.61 29.49 -10.49
C ALA A 544 3.07 29.89 -10.79
N ALA A 545 4.04 29.02 -10.47
CA ALA A 545 5.44 29.24 -10.81
C ALA A 545 5.67 29.27 -12.33
N ARG A 546 5.04 28.38 -13.09
CA ARG A 546 5.11 28.38 -14.56
C ARG A 546 4.42 29.55 -15.21
N ALA A 547 3.48 30.19 -14.52
CA ALA A 547 2.71 31.36 -14.98
C ALA A 547 3.31 32.69 -14.52
N GLU A 548 4.57 32.75 -14.11
CA GLU A 548 5.22 34.04 -13.65
C GLU A 548 5.21 35.12 -14.69
N SER A 549 5.23 34.80 -15.99
CA SER A 549 5.08 35.75 -17.08
C SER A 549 3.66 36.31 -17.28
N ALA A 550 2.67 35.73 -16.58
CA ALA A 550 1.27 36.16 -16.57
C ALA A 550 0.82 36.40 -15.12
N PRO A 551 1.19 37.53 -14.50
CA PRO A 551 1.08 37.76 -13.06
C PRO A 551 -0.35 37.63 -12.53
N GLU A 552 -1.36 38.05 -13.29
CA GLU A 552 -2.77 37.98 -12.91
C GLU A 552 -3.24 36.50 -12.83
N PHE A 553 -2.87 35.68 -13.83
CA PHE A 553 -3.16 34.24 -13.81
C PHE A 553 -2.39 33.53 -12.71
N SER A 554 -1.12 33.90 -12.49
CA SER A 554 -0.34 33.35 -11.36
C SER A 554 -0.99 33.69 -10.00
N ALA A 555 -1.53 34.90 -9.85
CA ALA A 555 -2.23 35.34 -8.64
C ALA A 555 -3.54 34.56 -8.41
N MET A 556 -4.30 34.25 -9.47
CA MET A 556 -5.49 33.39 -9.37
C MET A 556 -5.12 31.97 -8.88
N LEU A 557 -4.07 31.38 -9.44
CA LEU A 557 -3.61 30.06 -9.04
C LEU A 557 -3.12 30.01 -7.58
N ARG A 558 -2.53 31.10 -7.09
CA ARG A 558 -2.09 31.20 -5.68
C ARG A 558 -3.23 31.31 -4.66
N ARG A 559 -4.48 31.47 -5.10
CA ARG A 559 -5.66 31.41 -4.22
C ARG A 559 -5.92 29.96 -3.76
N PHE A 560 -5.44 28.97 -4.52
CA PHE A 560 -5.55 27.55 -4.17
C PHE A 560 -4.37 27.10 -3.31
N PRO A 561 -4.55 26.13 -2.40
CA PRO A 561 -3.43 25.49 -1.70
C PRO A 561 -2.37 24.97 -2.68
N SER A 562 -1.10 25.22 -2.42
CA SER A 562 0.00 24.95 -3.37
C SER A 562 0.06 23.49 -3.85
N GLY A 563 -0.29 22.54 -2.98
CA GLY A 563 -0.36 21.10 -3.30
C GLY A 563 -1.65 20.64 -3.95
N GLN A 564 -2.66 21.49 -4.07
CA GLN A 564 -3.95 21.14 -4.67
C GLN A 564 -3.82 21.06 -6.20
N ARG A 565 -4.31 19.97 -6.80
CA ARG A 565 -4.51 19.90 -8.25
C ARG A 565 -5.57 20.92 -8.67
N VAL A 566 -5.28 21.68 -9.71
CA VAL A 566 -6.18 22.72 -10.24
C VAL A 566 -6.42 22.47 -11.72
N GLU A 567 -7.67 22.45 -12.12
CA GLU A 567 -8.12 22.37 -13.49
C GLU A 567 -8.79 23.67 -13.94
N LEU A 568 -9.02 23.84 -15.25
CA LEU A 568 -9.65 25.02 -15.80
C LEU A 568 -11.01 25.32 -15.13
N LYS A 569 -11.79 24.29 -14.88
CA LYS A 569 -13.11 24.40 -14.25
C LYS A 569 -13.01 24.94 -12.81
N ASP A 570 -11.99 24.54 -12.04
CA ASP A 570 -11.82 24.98 -10.65
C ASP A 570 -11.52 26.49 -10.62
N VAL A 571 -10.66 26.94 -11.55
CA VAL A 571 -10.36 28.38 -11.70
C VAL A 571 -11.60 29.14 -12.16
N ALA A 572 -12.38 28.58 -13.07
CA ALA A 572 -13.62 29.22 -13.54
C ALA A 572 -14.67 29.30 -12.41
N GLU A 573 -14.80 28.30 -11.57
CA GLU A 573 -15.67 28.31 -10.39
C GLU A 573 -15.20 29.33 -9.35
N ASP A 574 -13.89 29.42 -9.08
CA ASP A 574 -13.31 30.46 -8.21
C ASP A 574 -13.60 31.87 -8.73
N ILE A 575 -13.44 32.09 -10.04
CA ILE A 575 -13.76 33.38 -10.67
C ILE A 575 -15.26 33.71 -10.53
N ARG A 576 -16.15 32.75 -10.78
CA ARG A 576 -17.59 32.94 -10.59
C ARG A 576 -17.94 33.31 -9.15
N ALA A 577 -17.31 32.65 -8.18
CA ALA A 577 -17.55 32.87 -6.76
C ALA A 577 -17.06 34.28 -6.31
N HIS A 578 -15.89 34.70 -6.76
CA HIS A 578 -15.27 35.96 -6.34
C HIS A 578 -15.55 37.15 -7.28
N GLY A 579 -16.10 36.89 -8.46
CA GLY A 579 -16.39 37.90 -9.49
C GLY A 579 -17.75 38.59 -9.34
N VAL A 580 -18.59 38.15 -8.41
CA VAL A 580 -19.95 38.70 -8.22
C VAL A 580 -19.85 40.15 -7.74
N GLY A 581 -20.48 41.06 -8.49
CA GLY A 581 -20.59 42.49 -8.13
C GLY A 581 -19.38 43.37 -8.51
N ARG A 582 -18.41 42.85 -9.27
CA ARG A 582 -17.29 43.63 -9.84
C ARG A 582 -17.12 43.38 -11.34
N ALA A 583 -16.38 44.29 -12.00
CA ALA A 583 -15.92 44.02 -13.35
C ALA A 583 -14.88 42.88 -13.34
N LEU A 584 -14.97 41.98 -14.30
CA LEU A 584 -14.02 40.91 -14.50
C LEU A 584 -12.81 41.41 -15.33
N GLU A 585 -11.63 40.92 -14.96
CA GLU A 585 -10.42 41.18 -15.73
C GLU A 585 -10.43 40.37 -17.04
N ARG A 586 -9.57 40.77 -17.98
CA ARG A 586 -9.48 40.15 -19.31
C ARG A 586 -9.17 38.65 -19.22
N GLU A 587 -8.25 38.28 -18.35
CA GLU A 587 -7.82 36.92 -18.12
C GLU A 587 -8.93 36.06 -17.50
N GLU A 588 -9.72 36.63 -16.57
CA GLU A 588 -10.90 35.99 -15.98
C GLU A 588 -11.97 35.71 -17.04
N LEU A 589 -12.22 36.68 -17.92
CA LEU A 589 -13.17 36.52 -19.03
C LEU A 589 -12.73 35.41 -20.01
N LEU A 590 -11.42 35.35 -20.33
CA LEU A 590 -10.87 34.31 -21.20
C LEU A 590 -11.02 32.92 -20.59
N ILE A 591 -10.78 32.76 -19.29
CA ILE A 591 -10.93 31.50 -18.58
C ILE A 591 -12.39 31.05 -18.59
N LEU A 592 -13.33 31.95 -18.28
CA LEU A 592 -14.76 31.65 -18.31
C LEU A 592 -15.24 31.27 -19.71
N LEU A 593 -14.75 31.97 -20.74
CA LEU A 593 -15.08 31.65 -22.13
C LEU A 593 -14.56 30.26 -22.54
N LEU A 594 -13.31 29.95 -22.17
CA LEU A 594 -12.72 28.63 -22.43
C LEU A 594 -13.45 27.51 -21.70
N ASP A 595 -13.86 27.75 -20.46
CA ASP A 595 -14.64 26.77 -19.67
C ASP A 595 -16.02 26.53 -20.29
N SER A 596 -16.73 27.59 -20.67
CA SER A 596 -18.02 27.48 -21.37
C SER A 596 -17.89 26.78 -22.73
N TYR A 597 -16.87 27.13 -23.51
CA TYR A 597 -16.62 26.49 -24.80
C TYR A 597 -16.32 24.99 -24.64
N ARG A 598 -15.52 24.60 -23.63
CA ARG A 598 -15.29 23.18 -23.33
C ARG A 598 -16.55 22.47 -22.89
N ALA A 599 -17.43 23.11 -22.13
CA ALA A 599 -18.69 22.51 -21.72
C ALA A 599 -19.62 22.28 -22.90
N GLU A 600 -19.77 23.27 -23.81
CA GLU A 600 -20.63 23.18 -25.00
C GLU A 600 -20.09 22.19 -26.06
N THR A 601 -18.77 22.04 -26.18
CA THR A 601 -18.16 21.14 -27.17
C THR A 601 -17.95 19.73 -26.66
N ARG A 602 -18.24 19.43 -25.40
CA ARG A 602 -18.09 18.10 -24.80
C ARG A 602 -18.86 17.01 -25.56
N ASP A 603 -20.02 17.32 -26.05
CA ASP A 603 -20.89 16.39 -26.78
C ASP A 603 -20.57 16.31 -28.28
N LEU A 604 -19.78 17.23 -28.81
CA LEU A 604 -19.40 17.31 -30.22
C LEU A 604 -18.08 16.61 -30.55
N VAL A 605 -17.29 16.22 -29.56
CA VAL A 605 -16.02 15.52 -29.69
C VAL A 605 -16.12 14.15 -29.03
#